data_56b8c4eac77f9fc6786d7b279d940512
#
_entry.id   56b8c4eac77f9fc6786d7b279d940512
#
_cell.length_a   1.000
_cell.length_b   1.000
_cell.length_c   1.000
_cell.angle_alpha   90.00
_cell.angle_beta   90.00
_cell.angle_gamma   90.00
#
_symmetry.space_group_name_H-M   'P 1'
#
loop_
_entity.id
_entity.type
_entity.pdbx_description
1 polymer ?
#
loop_
_entity_poly.entity_id
_entity_poly.type
_entity_poly.pdbx_seq_one_letter_code
_entity_poly.pdbx_strand_id
1 'polypeptide(L)'
;CNTTNWTHKPYHQLLDETKEITEYCDQNKWNSIWFTEHHFNHEGMESCTNPLMMGADAAARTKNIRIGQAANVITFHNPIRLAEDIATLDQLSKGRVEVGVARGIYGREAINLNKEADLKDQAKNFRLFAETLEVLKKAWTEKFFSHQGEFYTYPSPNYVWQHDMSPPSDEFMNMEDNTMKKISVLPHPYQEPHPPIHQVVDGIRSIEWAAENNINIIMWIPTVKALKAKFEAYKNKRSEVTKKNIPLGEGVSLVRDMFVADTMEEAKEKAGEHMVNYMRWVCHW
;
A
#
# COMPACT_ATOMS: atom_id res chain seq x y z
N CYS A 1 -12.38 1.60 -0.79
CA CYS A 1 -13.26 2.47 0.00
C CYS A 1 -12.46 3.66 0.52
N ASN A 2 -12.78 4.81 0.01
CA ASN A 2 -12.32 6.07 0.58
C ASN A 2 -13.41 6.56 1.54
N THR A 3 -13.16 6.47 2.84
CA THR A 3 -14.16 6.85 3.85
C THR A 3 -14.23 8.37 3.96
N THR A 4 -15.18 8.97 3.28
CA THR A 4 -15.44 10.41 3.33
C THR A 4 -16.57 10.70 4.31
N ASN A 5 -16.32 11.60 5.26
CA ASN A 5 -17.28 12.00 6.29
C ASN A 5 -17.52 13.51 6.32
N TRP A 6 -17.78 14.10 5.18
CA TRP A 6 -18.05 15.53 5.06
C TRP A 6 -19.19 16.02 5.96
N THR A 7 -20.18 15.17 6.25
CA THR A 7 -21.29 15.47 7.14
C THR A 7 -20.99 15.27 8.62
N HIS A 8 -19.74 14.88 8.96
CA HIS A 8 -19.30 14.63 10.33
C HIS A 8 -20.20 13.70 11.16
N LYS A 9 -20.79 12.69 10.53
CA LYS A 9 -21.51 11.64 11.27
C LYS A 9 -20.57 10.84 12.18
N PRO A 10 -21.08 10.21 13.24
CA PRO A 10 -20.27 9.39 14.14
C PRO A 10 -19.44 8.35 13.39
N TYR A 11 -18.15 8.22 13.74
CA TYR A 11 -17.21 7.39 12.98
C TYR A 11 -17.61 5.91 12.90
N HIS A 12 -18.28 5.37 13.95
CA HIS A 12 -18.78 4.00 13.92
C HIS A 12 -19.81 3.77 12.80
N GLN A 13 -20.63 4.78 12.44
CA GLN A 13 -21.57 4.66 11.32
C GLN A 13 -20.86 4.51 9.98
N LEU A 14 -19.73 5.22 9.77
CA LEU A 14 -18.90 5.02 8.59
C LEU A 14 -18.32 3.61 8.52
N LEU A 15 -17.92 3.08 9.68
CA LEU A 15 -17.41 1.71 9.73
C LEU A 15 -18.51 0.71 9.43
N ASP A 16 -19.72 0.91 9.94
CA ASP A 16 -20.86 0.03 9.66
C ASP A 16 -21.24 0.06 8.17
N GLU A 17 -21.30 1.23 7.55
CA GLU A 17 -21.50 1.36 6.09
C GLU A 17 -20.39 0.67 5.28
N THR A 18 -19.14 0.79 5.73
CA THR A 18 -17.99 0.13 5.07
C THR A 18 -18.11 -1.39 5.16
N LYS A 19 -18.56 -1.92 6.29
CA LYS A 19 -18.81 -3.36 6.47
C LYS A 19 -19.92 -3.85 5.53
N GLU A 20 -21.04 -3.13 5.48
CA GLU A 20 -22.16 -3.47 4.58
C GLU A 20 -21.69 -3.50 3.11
N ILE A 21 -20.95 -2.49 2.67
CA ILE A 21 -20.40 -2.45 1.31
C ILE A 21 -19.44 -3.63 1.08
N THR A 22 -18.59 -3.95 2.05
CA THR A 22 -17.63 -5.05 1.95
C THR A 22 -18.32 -6.40 1.78
N GLU A 23 -19.32 -6.68 2.62
CA GLU A 23 -20.12 -7.90 2.56
C GLU A 23 -20.94 -7.98 1.27
N TYR A 24 -21.54 -6.87 0.84
CA TYR A 24 -22.26 -6.77 -0.43
C TYR A 24 -21.35 -7.10 -1.62
N CYS A 25 -20.13 -6.55 -1.64
CA CYS A 25 -19.16 -6.81 -2.71
C CYS A 25 -18.75 -8.29 -2.77
N ASP A 26 -18.51 -8.94 -1.63
CA ASP A 26 -18.18 -10.37 -1.57
C ASP A 26 -19.33 -11.25 -2.07
N GLN A 27 -20.57 -10.96 -1.61
CA GLN A 27 -21.78 -11.69 -2.00
C GLN A 27 -22.08 -11.56 -3.50
N ASN A 28 -21.78 -10.39 -4.09
CA ASN A 28 -22.00 -10.11 -5.51
C ASN A 28 -20.77 -10.39 -6.38
N LYS A 29 -19.77 -11.12 -5.84
CA LYS A 29 -18.61 -11.62 -6.58
C LYS A 29 -17.74 -10.52 -7.21
N TRP A 30 -17.63 -9.38 -6.54
CA TRP A 30 -16.61 -8.38 -6.91
C TRP A 30 -15.21 -8.97 -6.70
N ASN A 31 -14.29 -8.57 -7.54
CA ASN A 31 -12.93 -9.14 -7.51
C ASN A 31 -12.16 -8.71 -6.26
N SER A 32 -12.19 -7.43 -5.92
CA SER A 32 -11.42 -6.87 -4.80
C SER A 32 -12.09 -5.64 -4.19
N ILE A 33 -11.77 -5.38 -2.93
CA ILE A 33 -12.06 -4.13 -2.21
C ILE A 33 -10.75 -3.51 -1.75
N TRP A 34 -10.64 -2.17 -1.82
CA TRP A 34 -9.42 -1.44 -1.52
C TRP A 34 -9.70 -0.34 -0.52
N PHE A 35 -8.80 -0.16 0.47
CA PHE A 35 -8.86 0.86 1.51
C PHE A 35 -7.70 1.84 1.34
N THR A 36 -7.95 3.13 1.57
CA THR A 36 -6.94 4.19 1.52
C THR A 36 -6.30 4.41 2.90
N GLU A 37 -5.17 5.12 2.96
CA GLU A 37 -4.57 5.59 4.20
C GLU A 37 -4.40 7.10 4.14
N HIS A 38 -5.09 7.81 5.05
CA HIS A 38 -5.01 9.25 5.20
C HIS A 38 -5.15 9.68 6.66
N HIS A 39 -4.42 10.73 7.04
CA HIS A 39 -4.33 11.17 8.42
C HIS A 39 -4.63 12.66 8.56
N PHE A 40 -5.06 13.07 9.74
CA PHE A 40 -5.28 14.47 10.14
C PHE A 40 -6.32 15.23 9.30
N ASN A 41 -7.16 14.55 8.55
CA ASN A 41 -8.20 15.15 7.71
C ASN A 41 -9.47 15.43 8.52
N HIS A 42 -9.37 16.38 9.48
CA HIS A 42 -10.49 16.79 10.34
C HIS A 42 -11.67 17.37 9.56
N GLU A 43 -11.44 17.77 8.31
CA GLU A 43 -12.47 18.26 7.40
C GLU A 43 -13.44 17.13 6.96
N GLY A 44 -13.10 15.88 7.24
CA GLY A 44 -13.92 14.72 6.93
C GLY A 44 -13.70 14.14 5.53
N MET A 45 -12.76 14.67 4.77
CA MET A 45 -12.32 14.06 3.51
C MET A 45 -11.29 12.97 3.79
N GLU A 46 -11.41 11.82 3.13
CA GLU A 46 -10.42 10.75 3.17
C GLU A 46 -10.01 10.34 4.60
N SER A 47 -10.97 9.85 5.38
CA SER A 47 -10.82 9.65 6.83
C SER A 47 -10.41 8.22 7.25
N CYS A 48 -10.01 7.36 6.32
CA CYS A 48 -9.50 6.03 6.65
C CYS A 48 -8.03 6.13 7.11
N THR A 49 -7.77 5.89 8.39
CA THR A 49 -6.43 6.04 8.99
C THR A 49 -5.64 4.74 9.06
N ASN A 50 -6.28 3.59 8.92
CA ASN A 50 -5.59 2.28 9.01
C ASN A 50 -6.22 1.26 8.06
N PRO A 51 -5.73 1.18 6.83
CA PRO A 51 -6.25 0.25 5.82
C PRO A 51 -6.03 -1.22 6.18
N LEU A 52 -5.02 -1.55 7.00
CA LEU A 52 -4.75 -2.93 7.41
C LEU A 52 -5.75 -3.40 8.46
N MET A 53 -6.17 -2.55 9.42
CA MET A 53 -7.25 -2.88 10.34
C MET A 53 -8.59 -3.05 9.62
N MET A 54 -8.88 -2.18 8.64
CA MET A 54 -10.06 -2.34 7.78
C MET A 54 -9.99 -3.64 6.97
N GLY A 55 -8.79 -3.97 6.49
CA GLY A 55 -8.53 -5.25 5.82
C GLY A 55 -8.74 -6.46 6.71
N ALA A 56 -8.37 -6.41 7.98
CA ALA A 56 -8.58 -7.49 8.95
C ALA A 56 -10.07 -7.71 9.25
N ASP A 57 -10.84 -6.64 9.43
CA ASP A 57 -12.31 -6.73 9.57
C ASP A 57 -12.94 -7.30 8.30
N ALA A 58 -12.53 -6.85 7.11
CA ALA A 58 -12.97 -7.39 5.84
C ALA A 58 -12.63 -8.88 5.68
N ALA A 59 -11.43 -9.30 6.08
CA ALA A 59 -11.00 -10.71 6.02
C ALA A 59 -11.89 -11.63 6.88
N ALA A 60 -12.31 -11.13 8.06
CA ALA A 60 -13.16 -11.87 8.99
C ALA A 60 -14.61 -12.01 8.50
N ARG A 61 -15.11 -11.05 7.71
CA ARG A 61 -16.51 -11.00 7.22
C ARG A 61 -16.71 -11.64 5.86
N THR A 62 -15.66 -11.79 5.08
CA THR A 62 -15.74 -12.21 3.67
C THR A 62 -14.99 -13.51 3.43
N LYS A 63 -15.27 -14.17 2.30
CA LYS A 63 -14.67 -15.46 1.94
C LYS A 63 -13.89 -15.42 0.64
N ASN A 64 -14.27 -14.59 -0.32
CA ASN A 64 -13.77 -14.66 -1.68
C ASN A 64 -13.08 -13.39 -2.15
N ILE A 65 -13.61 -12.23 -1.79
CA ILE A 65 -13.10 -10.94 -2.27
C ILE A 65 -11.65 -10.71 -1.83
N ARG A 66 -10.82 -10.23 -2.74
CA ARG A 66 -9.44 -9.83 -2.42
C ARG A 66 -9.45 -8.48 -1.70
N ILE A 67 -8.45 -8.27 -0.85
CA ILE A 67 -8.41 -7.16 0.09
C ILE A 67 -7.15 -6.36 -0.18
N GLY A 68 -7.32 -5.16 -0.72
CA GLY A 68 -6.22 -4.29 -1.09
C GLY A 68 -6.10 -3.04 -0.23
N GLN A 69 -4.92 -2.45 -0.26
CA GLN A 69 -4.69 -1.11 0.24
C GLN A 69 -4.30 -0.21 -0.94
N ALA A 70 -4.94 0.94 -1.08
CA ALA A 70 -4.61 1.89 -2.13
C ALA A 70 -4.44 3.31 -1.55
N ALA A 71 -3.37 3.45 -0.77
CA ALA A 71 -2.29 2.51 -0.46
C ALA A 71 -1.91 2.56 1.01
N ASN A 72 -1.06 1.63 1.49
CA ASN A 72 -0.26 1.89 2.68
C ASN A 72 0.80 2.94 2.32
N VAL A 73 0.89 4.01 3.10
CA VAL A 73 1.96 5.03 2.93
C VAL A 73 3.20 4.53 3.65
N ILE A 74 3.97 3.66 3.00
CA ILE A 74 5.03 2.89 3.66
C ILE A 74 6.16 3.75 4.25
N THR A 75 6.30 4.99 3.79
CA THR A 75 7.26 5.95 4.35
C THR A 75 6.88 6.45 5.75
N PHE A 76 5.65 6.22 6.21
CA PHE A 76 5.19 6.60 7.55
C PHE A 76 5.42 5.51 8.59
N HIS A 77 5.70 4.30 8.17
CA HIS A 77 5.74 3.10 9.02
C HIS A 77 7.16 2.62 9.29
N ASN A 78 7.34 1.96 10.44
CA ASN A 78 8.50 1.10 10.63
C ASN A 78 8.35 -0.13 9.72
N PRO A 79 9.34 -0.44 8.86
CA PRO A 79 9.21 -1.50 7.85
C PRO A 79 9.02 -2.90 8.45
N ILE A 80 9.62 -3.20 9.60
CA ILE A 80 9.45 -4.51 10.25
C ILE A 80 8.00 -4.67 10.74
N ARG A 81 7.47 -3.66 11.45
CA ARG A 81 6.08 -3.70 11.92
C ARG A 81 5.08 -3.81 10.77
N LEU A 82 5.31 -3.04 9.72
CA LEU A 82 4.46 -3.10 8.53
C LEU A 82 4.54 -4.47 7.84
N ALA A 83 5.73 -5.09 7.79
CA ALA A 83 5.89 -6.43 7.23
C ALA A 83 5.11 -7.49 8.04
N GLU A 84 5.18 -7.44 9.37
CA GLU A 84 4.43 -8.32 10.28
C GLU A 84 2.92 -8.13 10.11
N ASP A 85 2.44 -6.89 10.08
CA ASP A 85 1.01 -6.56 9.98
C ASP A 85 0.42 -7.04 8.64
N ILE A 86 1.12 -6.82 7.52
CA ILE A 86 0.70 -7.27 6.20
C ILE A 86 0.73 -8.81 6.11
N ALA A 87 1.79 -9.45 6.60
CA ALA A 87 1.88 -10.90 6.60
C ALA A 87 0.80 -11.54 7.49
N THR A 88 0.51 -10.94 8.64
CA THR A 88 -0.58 -11.37 9.52
C THR A 88 -1.93 -11.27 8.82
N LEU A 89 -2.19 -10.15 8.14
CA LEU A 89 -3.42 -9.97 7.36
C LEU A 89 -3.53 -11.01 6.22
N ASP A 90 -2.42 -11.32 5.57
CA ASP A 90 -2.40 -12.31 4.50
C ASP A 90 -2.69 -13.73 5.02
N GLN A 91 -2.15 -14.08 6.21
CA GLN A 91 -2.49 -15.34 6.90
C GLN A 91 -3.97 -15.39 7.32
N LEU A 92 -4.49 -14.32 7.92
CA LEU A 92 -5.91 -14.22 8.33
C LEU A 92 -6.86 -14.35 7.14
N SER A 93 -6.52 -13.74 6.01
CA SER A 93 -7.31 -13.77 4.79
C SER A 93 -7.08 -15.01 3.93
N LYS A 94 -6.10 -15.87 4.27
CA LYS A 94 -5.68 -17.03 3.48
C LYS A 94 -5.30 -16.68 2.04
N GLY A 95 -4.41 -15.67 1.90
CA GLY A 95 -3.83 -15.31 0.61
C GLY A 95 -4.72 -14.39 -0.25
N ARG A 96 -5.61 -13.61 0.35
CA ARG A 96 -6.45 -12.65 -0.38
C ARG A 96 -5.92 -11.22 -0.39
N VAL A 97 -4.74 -10.95 0.18
CA VAL A 97 -4.18 -9.60 0.25
C VAL A 97 -3.60 -9.16 -1.10
N GLU A 98 -3.81 -7.88 -1.42
CA GLU A 98 -3.16 -7.11 -2.49
C GLU A 98 -2.47 -5.91 -1.83
N VAL A 99 -1.14 -5.88 -1.82
CA VAL A 99 -0.39 -4.85 -1.10
C VAL A 99 -0.22 -3.60 -1.94
N GLY A 100 -0.99 -2.58 -1.67
CA GLY A 100 -0.73 -1.27 -2.27
C GLY A 100 0.24 -0.45 -1.44
N VAL A 101 1.17 0.24 -2.09
CA VAL A 101 2.21 1.06 -1.47
C VAL A 101 2.26 2.46 -2.08
N ALA A 102 2.50 3.47 -1.24
CA ALA A 102 2.65 4.87 -1.66
C ALA A 102 3.73 5.59 -0.86
N ARG A 103 4.11 6.77 -1.38
CA ARG A 103 5.11 7.66 -0.74
C ARG A 103 4.50 8.75 0.13
N GLY A 104 3.17 8.87 0.14
CA GLY A 104 2.45 9.98 0.72
C GLY A 104 2.18 11.10 -0.29
N ILE A 105 1.12 11.88 -0.02
CA ILE A 105 0.69 12.98 -0.88
C ILE A 105 0.49 14.28 -0.07
N TYR A 106 0.19 14.19 1.22
CA TYR A 106 -0.09 15.35 2.07
C TYR A 106 1.10 15.68 2.98
N GLY A 107 1.66 16.89 2.85
CA GLY A 107 2.80 17.33 3.65
C GLY A 107 2.51 17.31 5.16
N ARG A 108 1.26 17.60 5.59
CA ARG A 108 0.90 17.52 7.01
C ARG A 108 0.96 16.10 7.58
N GLU A 109 0.70 15.08 6.76
CA GLU A 109 0.84 13.69 7.18
C GLU A 109 2.33 13.34 7.34
N ALA A 110 3.11 13.61 6.30
CA ALA A 110 4.53 13.29 6.26
C ALA A 110 5.29 13.88 7.47
N ILE A 111 5.23 15.18 7.69
CA ILE A 111 6.00 15.84 8.75
C ILE A 111 5.59 15.45 10.17
N ASN A 112 4.34 15.00 10.38
CA ASN A 112 3.85 14.60 11.70
C ASN A 112 4.02 13.10 11.99
N LEU A 113 4.05 12.25 10.98
CA LEU A 113 4.25 10.80 11.13
C LEU A 113 5.71 10.38 11.00
N ASN A 114 6.40 10.90 10.00
CA ASN A 114 7.83 10.65 9.79
C ASN A 114 8.49 11.83 9.07
N LYS A 115 9.33 12.58 9.78
CA LYS A 115 10.03 13.75 9.22
C LYS A 115 10.96 13.40 8.05
N GLU A 116 11.47 12.16 8.00
CA GLU A 116 12.30 11.68 6.89
C GLU A 116 11.51 11.59 5.57
N ALA A 117 10.17 11.51 5.66
CA ALA A 117 9.25 11.46 4.53
C ALA A 117 8.82 12.84 4.01
N ASP A 118 9.45 13.94 4.43
CA ASP A 118 9.06 15.30 4.02
C ASP A 118 8.99 15.40 2.48
N LEU A 119 7.81 15.79 1.99
CA LEU A 119 7.55 15.93 0.56
C LEU A 119 8.30 17.09 -0.10
N LYS A 120 8.91 17.98 0.67
CA LYS A 120 9.78 19.03 0.14
C LYS A 120 11.08 18.46 -0.42
N ASP A 121 11.56 17.34 0.10
CA ASP A 121 12.70 16.58 -0.47
C ASP A 121 12.20 15.30 -1.14
N GLN A 122 11.70 15.43 -2.37
CA GLN A 122 11.19 14.32 -3.16
C GLN A 122 12.23 13.23 -3.44
N ALA A 123 13.51 13.58 -3.50
CA ALA A 123 14.58 12.63 -3.73
C ALA A 123 14.83 11.77 -2.49
N LYS A 124 14.87 12.37 -1.32
CA LYS A 124 15.01 11.66 -0.03
C LYS A 124 13.78 10.79 0.25
N ASN A 125 12.58 11.35 0.08
CA ASN A 125 11.33 10.61 0.23
C ASN A 125 11.29 9.37 -0.69
N PHE A 126 11.79 9.48 -1.92
CA PHE A 126 11.88 8.34 -2.83
C PHE A 126 12.89 7.28 -2.36
N ARG A 127 14.07 7.68 -1.86
CA ARG A 127 15.05 6.73 -1.32
C ARG A 127 14.52 6.01 -0.09
N LEU A 128 13.86 6.74 0.82
CA LEU A 128 13.17 6.16 1.96
C LEU A 128 12.12 5.13 1.54
N PHE A 129 11.29 5.46 0.56
CA PHE A 129 10.29 4.54 0.01
C PHE A 129 10.93 3.28 -0.57
N ALA A 130 11.96 3.43 -1.38
CA ALA A 130 12.64 2.30 -2.02
C ALA A 130 13.31 1.39 -0.99
N GLU A 131 13.98 1.95 0.00
CA GLU A 131 14.62 1.20 1.08
C GLU A 131 13.58 0.50 1.98
N THR A 132 12.49 1.19 2.34
CA THR A 132 11.38 0.58 3.09
C THR A 132 10.83 -0.65 2.35
N LEU A 133 10.60 -0.52 1.04
CA LEU A 133 10.08 -1.64 0.24
C LEU A 133 11.08 -2.80 0.12
N GLU A 134 12.37 -2.51 0.05
CA GLU A 134 13.41 -3.55 0.07
C GLU A 134 13.39 -4.33 1.39
N VAL A 135 13.30 -3.64 2.52
CA VAL A 135 13.20 -4.28 3.84
C VAL A 135 11.94 -5.13 3.95
N LEU A 136 10.79 -4.63 3.49
CA LEU A 136 9.54 -5.42 3.46
C LEU A 136 9.72 -6.73 2.68
N LYS A 137 10.30 -6.66 1.47
CA LYS A 137 10.53 -7.87 0.66
C LYS A 137 11.46 -8.87 1.34
N LYS A 138 12.58 -8.40 1.92
CA LYS A 138 13.49 -9.26 2.69
C LYS A 138 12.78 -9.94 3.86
N ALA A 139 12.01 -9.17 4.64
CA ALA A 139 11.25 -9.67 5.78
C ALA A 139 10.24 -10.76 5.39
N TRP A 140 9.67 -10.70 4.19
CA TRP A 140 8.69 -11.69 3.71
C TRP A 140 9.31 -12.93 3.08
N THR A 141 10.52 -12.81 2.51
CA THR A 141 11.07 -13.86 1.64
C THR A 141 12.30 -14.55 2.21
N GLU A 142 12.96 -13.96 3.21
CA GLU A 142 14.17 -14.51 3.81
C GLU A 142 13.89 -15.01 5.24
N LYS A 143 14.24 -16.26 5.54
CA LYS A 143 14.13 -16.81 6.90
C LYS A 143 14.92 -15.98 7.92
N PHE A 144 16.13 -15.58 7.53
CA PHE A 144 16.99 -14.68 8.27
C PHE A 144 17.61 -13.68 7.31
N PHE A 145 17.49 -12.40 7.60
CA PHE A 145 18.05 -11.35 6.77
C PHE A 145 18.81 -10.30 7.59
N SER A 146 19.64 -9.54 6.90
CA SER A 146 20.25 -8.32 7.40
C SER A 146 19.99 -7.19 6.40
N HIS A 147 20.00 -5.97 6.91
CA HIS A 147 19.89 -4.77 6.10
C HIS A 147 20.77 -3.67 6.68
N GLN A 148 21.50 -2.98 5.83
CA GLN A 148 22.26 -1.79 6.17
C GLN A 148 22.06 -0.77 5.06
N GLY A 149 21.25 0.23 5.34
CA GLY A 149 20.86 1.26 4.38
C GLY A 149 21.06 2.68 4.92
N GLU A 150 20.48 3.64 4.22
CA GLU A 150 20.51 5.06 4.60
C GLU A 150 19.61 5.33 5.82
N PHE A 151 18.47 4.66 5.91
CA PHE A 151 17.43 4.91 6.91
C PHE A 151 17.30 3.79 7.93
N TYR A 152 17.64 2.56 7.56
CA TYR A 152 17.42 1.39 8.40
C TYR A 152 18.66 0.51 8.50
N THR A 153 18.89 -0.02 9.70
CA THR A 153 19.91 -1.04 9.96
C THR A 153 19.32 -2.15 10.80
N TYR A 154 19.34 -3.38 10.27
CA TYR A 154 18.84 -4.59 10.95
C TYR A 154 19.84 -5.74 10.84
N PRO A 155 20.16 -6.43 11.96
CA PRO A 155 19.85 -6.08 13.35
C PRO A 155 20.52 -4.78 13.78
N SER A 156 20.13 -4.27 14.97
CA SER A 156 20.85 -3.16 15.59
C SER A 156 22.32 -3.53 15.77
N PRO A 157 23.28 -2.64 15.44
CA PRO A 157 24.69 -2.93 15.54
C PRO A 157 25.11 -3.35 16.94
N ASN A 158 25.98 -4.34 17.03
CA ASN A 158 26.59 -4.85 18.27
C ASN A 158 25.57 -5.38 19.28
N TYR A 159 24.36 -5.73 18.87
CA TYR A 159 23.38 -6.32 19.76
C TYR A 159 23.76 -7.78 20.09
N VAL A 160 24.06 -8.04 21.35
CA VAL A 160 24.38 -9.38 21.86
C VAL A 160 23.09 -10.10 22.25
N TRP A 161 22.87 -11.27 21.66
CA TRP A 161 21.75 -12.14 22.03
C TRP A 161 22.20 -13.24 22.97
N GLN A 162 21.48 -13.38 24.07
CA GLN A 162 21.73 -14.46 25.03
C GLN A 162 20.41 -14.93 25.63
N HIS A 163 20.05 -16.18 25.39
CA HIS A 163 18.80 -16.76 25.90
C HIS A 163 18.92 -18.28 25.97
N ASP A 164 18.59 -18.87 27.13
CA ASP A 164 18.78 -20.31 27.41
C ASP A 164 17.94 -21.20 26.49
N MET A 165 16.74 -20.74 26.07
CA MET A 165 15.83 -21.48 25.19
C MET A 165 16.08 -21.21 23.70
N SER A 166 17.01 -20.35 23.35
CA SER A 166 17.38 -20.02 21.98
C SER A 166 18.90 -20.11 21.84
N PRO A 167 19.44 -21.32 21.67
CA PRO A 167 20.88 -21.51 21.61
C PRO A 167 21.48 -20.78 20.39
N PRO A 168 22.74 -20.34 20.51
CA PRO A 168 23.45 -19.72 19.41
C PRO A 168 23.44 -20.58 18.15
N SER A 169 23.35 -19.92 17.00
CA SER A 169 23.46 -20.54 15.68
C SER A 169 24.24 -19.61 14.75
N ASP A 170 25.14 -20.16 13.95
CA ASP A 170 25.90 -19.42 12.95
C ASP A 170 25.02 -18.86 11.82
N GLU A 171 23.78 -19.34 11.71
CA GLU A 171 22.79 -18.86 10.73
C GLU A 171 22.40 -17.38 10.98
N PHE A 172 22.33 -16.96 12.25
CA PHE A 172 21.88 -15.61 12.61
C PHE A 172 22.78 -14.87 13.63
N MET A 173 23.80 -15.55 14.18
CA MET A 173 24.71 -14.96 15.16
C MET A 173 26.18 -15.13 14.77
N ASN A 174 27.03 -14.26 15.31
CA ASN A 174 28.46 -14.48 15.36
C ASN A 174 28.75 -15.38 16.58
N MET A 175 29.36 -16.53 16.35
CA MET A 175 29.61 -17.54 17.38
C MET A 175 30.77 -17.20 18.32
N GLU A 176 31.56 -16.14 18.02
CA GLU A 176 32.70 -15.72 18.87
C GLU A 176 32.23 -14.81 20.02
N ASP A 177 31.30 -13.91 19.76
CA ASP A 177 30.86 -12.87 20.68
C ASP A 177 29.35 -12.80 20.90
N ASN A 178 28.57 -13.71 20.31
CA ASN A 178 27.12 -13.78 20.32
C ASN A 178 26.41 -12.52 19.78
N THR A 179 27.06 -11.72 18.97
CA THR A 179 26.40 -10.60 18.29
C THR A 179 25.46 -11.10 17.20
N MET A 180 24.28 -10.47 17.08
CA MET A 180 23.33 -10.80 16.03
C MET A 180 23.81 -10.30 14.66
N LYS A 181 23.85 -11.19 13.69
CA LYS A 181 24.15 -10.89 12.28
C LYS A 181 22.91 -10.72 11.43
N LYS A 182 21.82 -11.40 11.80
CA LYS A 182 20.56 -11.42 11.05
C LYS A 182 19.39 -11.44 12.02
N ILE A 183 18.25 -10.96 11.54
CA ILE A 183 16.94 -11.10 12.24
C ILE A 183 16.00 -11.98 11.42
N SER A 184 14.99 -12.53 12.08
CA SER A 184 13.86 -13.22 11.45
C SER A 184 12.59 -12.46 11.76
N VAL A 185 11.69 -12.35 10.79
CA VAL A 185 10.38 -11.71 10.93
C VAL A 185 9.29 -12.75 10.72
N LEU A 186 8.34 -12.82 11.60
CA LEU A 186 7.22 -13.75 11.56
C LEU A 186 5.90 -13.01 11.82
N PRO A 187 4.79 -13.49 11.21
CA PRO A 187 4.74 -14.61 10.28
C PRO A 187 5.28 -14.23 8.90
N HIS A 188 5.64 -15.22 8.10
CA HIS A 188 5.75 -15.01 6.65
C HIS A 188 4.34 -14.90 6.04
N PRO A 189 4.18 -14.23 4.88
CA PRO A 189 2.91 -14.20 4.17
C PRO A 189 2.38 -15.60 3.84
N TYR A 190 1.07 -15.70 3.63
CA TYR A 190 0.43 -16.92 3.11
C TYR A 190 0.72 -17.13 1.63
N GLN A 191 0.82 -16.04 0.86
CA GLN A 191 1.15 -16.02 -0.56
C GLN A 191 2.66 -16.08 -0.77
N GLU A 192 3.13 -16.91 -1.70
CA GLU A 192 4.55 -17.02 -2.05
C GLU A 192 4.85 -16.35 -3.39
N PRO A 193 5.99 -15.62 -3.48
CA PRO A 193 6.96 -15.31 -2.42
C PRO A 193 6.48 -14.24 -1.45
N HIS A 194 5.46 -13.50 -1.79
CA HIS A 194 4.74 -12.47 -1.04
C HIS A 194 3.46 -12.06 -1.78
N PRO A 195 2.50 -11.36 -1.14
CA PRO A 195 1.33 -10.82 -1.83
C PRO A 195 1.70 -9.94 -3.03
N PRO A 196 0.88 -9.87 -4.08
CA PRO A 196 1.10 -8.94 -5.19
C PRO A 196 1.24 -7.51 -4.69
N ILE A 197 2.25 -6.79 -5.21
CA ILE A 197 2.52 -5.39 -4.82
C ILE A 197 2.02 -4.46 -5.92
N HIS A 198 1.38 -3.38 -5.51
CA HIS A 198 0.83 -2.32 -6.35
C HIS A 198 1.31 -0.96 -5.86
N GLN A 199 1.96 -0.19 -6.70
CA GLN A 199 2.39 1.16 -6.35
C GLN A 199 1.41 2.20 -6.89
N VAL A 200 0.96 3.11 -6.03
CA VAL A 200 0.22 4.30 -6.48
C VAL A 200 1.20 5.27 -7.12
N VAL A 201 0.98 5.59 -8.40
CA VAL A 201 1.89 6.38 -9.24
C VAL A 201 1.15 7.39 -10.09
N ASP A 202 1.84 8.48 -10.45
CA ASP A 202 1.37 9.43 -11.47
C ASP A 202 2.44 9.72 -12.52
N GLY A 203 3.68 10.00 -12.13
CA GLY A 203 4.78 10.37 -13.02
C GLY A 203 5.41 9.18 -13.75
N ILE A 204 5.87 9.40 -14.99
CA ILE A 204 6.52 8.38 -15.84
C ILE A 204 7.70 7.70 -15.14
N ARG A 205 8.57 8.45 -14.44
CA ARG A 205 9.71 7.87 -13.70
C ARG A 205 9.27 6.83 -12.65
N SER A 206 8.20 7.12 -11.93
CA SER A 206 7.66 6.17 -10.93
C SER A 206 7.01 4.96 -11.60
N ILE A 207 6.38 5.14 -12.76
CA ILE A 207 5.79 4.06 -13.57
C ILE A 207 6.89 3.11 -14.06
N GLU A 208 7.95 3.66 -14.64
CA GLU A 208 9.09 2.87 -15.13
C GLU A 208 9.80 2.15 -13.99
N TRP A 209 10.03 2.83 -12.86
CA TRP A 209 10.63 2.20 -11.68
C TRP A 209 9.78 1.03 -11.13
N ALA A 210 8.47 1.20 -11.06
CA ALA A 210 7.57 0.10 -10.66
C ALA A 210 7.68 -1.09 -11.62
N ALA A 211 7.68 -0.83 -12.93
CA ALA A 211 7.84 -1.86 -13.96
C ALA A 211 9.18 -2.60 -13.85
N GLU A 212 10.28 -1.89 -13.58
CA GLU A 212 11.60 -2.47 -13.34
C GLU A 212 11.64 -3.40 -12.14
N ASN A 213 10.90 -3.06 -11.08
CA ASN A 213 10.90 -3.78 -9.82
C ASN A 213 9.81 -4.85 -9.70
N ASN A 214 9.15 -5.22 -10.80
CA ASN A 214 8.07 -6.20 -10.84
C ASN A 214 6.86 -5.81 -9.97
N ILE A 215 6.49 -4.53 -9.98
CA ILE A 215 5.41 -3.97 -9.19
C ILE A 215 4.30 -3.52 -10.13
N ASN A 216 3.06 -3.91 -9.85
CA ASN A 216 1.88 -3.40 -10.53
C ASN A 216 1.67 -1.91 -10.18
N ILE A 217 0.90 -1.21 -10.99
CA ILE A 217 0.63 0.21 -10.73
C ILE A 217 -0.86 0.50 -10.57
N ILE A 218 -1.15 1.48 -9.72
CA ILE A 218 -2.48 2.07 -9.56
C ILE A 218 -2.37 3.54 -9.93
N MET A 219 -3.23 4.00 -10.82
CA MET A 219 -3.31 5.40 -11.24
C MET A 219 -4.69 5.98 -10.94
N TRP A 220 -4.69 7.22 -10.48
CA TRP A 220 -5.91 7.96 -10.22
C TRP A 220 -5.94 9.25 -11.05
N ILE A 221 -7.11 9.59 -11.59
CA ILE A 221 -7.41 10.85 -12.34
C ILE A 221 -6.67 11.08 -13.68
N PRO A 222 -5.77 10.29 -14.24
CA PRO A 222 -5.18 10.69 -15.51
C PRO A 222 -6.26 10.82 -16.60
N THR A 223 -6.12 11.85 -17.45
CA THR A 223 -7.01 12.02 -18.60
C THR A 223 -6.83 10.86 -19.59
N VAL A 224 -7.86 10.56 -20.38
CA VAL A 224 -7.79 9.48 -21.39
C VAL A 224 -6.58 9.68 -22.32
N LYS A 225 -6.29 10.94 -22.70
CA LYS A 225 -5.12 11.28 -23.52
C LYS A 225 -3.79 10.90 -22.85
N ALA A 226 -3.67 11.15 -21.56
CA ALA A 226 -2.45 10.83 -20.81
C ALA A 226 -2.31 9.33 -20.50
N LEU A 227 -3.43 8.59 -20.38
CA LEU A 227 -3.44 7.16 -20.08
C LEU A 227 -2.64 6.33 -21.07
N LYS A 228 -2.82 6.56 -22.37
CA LYS A 228 -2.15 5.76 -23.40
C LYS A 228 -0.63 5.80 -23.22
N ALA A 229 -0.06 6.99 -23.05
CA ALA A 229 1.39 7.15 -22.86
C ALA A 229 1.88 6.49 -21.57
N LYS A 230 1.11 6.59 -20.47
CA LYS A 230 1.44 5.95 -19.19
C LYS A 230 1.38 4.42 -19.28
N PHE A 231 0.38 3.87 -19.95
CA PHE A 231 0.26 2.43 -20.21
C PHE A 231 1.41 1.90 -21.07
N GLU A 232 1.75 2.64 -22.12
CA GLU A 232 2.87 2.30 -23.00
C GLU A 232 4.21 2.35 -22.23
N ALA A 233 4.43 3.36 -21.40
CA ALA A 233 5.63 3.46 -20.56
C ALA A 233 5.79 2.22 -19.66
N TYR A 234 4.73 1.86 -18.92
CA TYR A 234 4.75 0.66 -18.06
C TYR A 234 4.99 -0.61 -18.88
N LYS A 235 4.20 -0.84 -19.92
CA LYS A 235 4.32 -2.01 -20.80
C LYS A 235 5.72 -2.15 -21.37
N ASN A 236 6.27 -1.06 -21.95
CA ASN A 236 7.56 -1.09 -22.63
C ASN A 236 8.69 -1.42 -21.64
N LYS A 237 8.72 -0.74 -20.51
CA LYS A 237 9.72 -1.00 -19.47
C LYS A 237 9.58 -2.41 -18.91
N ARG A 238 8.38 -2.86 -18.64
CA ARG A 238 8.12 -4.22 -18.13
C ARG A 238 8.52 -5.29 -19.13
N SER A 239 8.23 -5.10 -20.41
CA SER A 239 8.66 -6.00 -21.48
C SER A 239 10.18 -6.03 -21.64
N GLU A 240 10.84 -4.89 -21.51
CA GLU A 240 12.31 -4.77 -21.54
C GLU A 240 12.95 -5.61 -20.43
N VAL A 241 12.49 -5.45 -19.19
CA VAL A 241 13.08 -6.13 -18.03
C VAL A 241 12.79 -7.63 -18.03
N THR A 242 11.54 -8.01 -18.32
CA THR A 242 11.14 -9.42 -18.28
C THR A 242 11.51 -10.22 -19.52
N LYS A 243 11.90 -9.54 -20.61
CA LYS A 243 12.12 -10.13 -21.94
C LYS A 243 10.86 -10.82 -22.50
N LYS A 244 9.68 -10.38 -22.07
CA LYS A 244 8.38 -10.90 -22.51
C LYS A 244 7.57 -9.78 -23.17
N ASN A 245 6.72 -10.13 -24.12
CA ASN A 245 5.76 -9.19 -24.68
C ASN A 245 4.58 -9.01 -23.70
N ILE A 246 4.59 -7.93 -22.93
CA ILE A 246 3.53 -7.62 -21.96
C ILE A 246 2.38 -6.94 -22.69
N PRO A 247 1.14 -7.42 -22.57
CA PRO A 247 -0.05 -6.76 -23.14
C PRO A 247 -0.25 -5.35 -22.59
N LEU A 248 -0.84 -4.47 -23.39
CA LEU A 248 -1.20 -3.13 -22.92
C LEU A 248 -2.25 -3.21 -21.82
N GLY A 249 -1.96 -2.63 -20.67
CA GLY A 249 -2.84 -2.62 -19.50
C GLY A 249 -2.60 -3.76 -18.50
N GLU A 250 -1.82 -4.77 -18.83
CA GLU A 250 -1.42 -5.78 -17.86
C GLU A 250 -0.58 -5.16 -16.73
N GLY A 251 -0.95 -5.44 -15.47
CA GLY A 251 -0.31 -4.87 -14.29
C GLY A 251 -0.69 -3.40 -14.01
N VAL A 252 -1.72 -2.87 -14.68
CA VAL A 252 -2.17 -1.49 -14.52
C VAL A 252 -3.60 -1.45 -14.03
N SER A 253 -3.83 -0.78 -12.90
CA SER A 253 -5.14 -0.50 -12.34
C SER A 253 -5.47 0.99 -12.42
N LEU A 254 -6.75 1.30 -12.61
CA LEU A 254 -7.26 2.66 -12.66
C LEU A 254 -8.32 2.87 -11.59
N VAL A 255 -8.19 3.97 -10.86
CA VAL A 255 -9.25 4.47 -9.99
C VAL A 255 -10.07 5.50 -10.76
N ARG A 256 -11.40 5.38 -10.68
CA ARG A 256 -12.36 6.31 -11.25
C ARG A 256 -13.50 6.54 -10.27
N ASP A 257 -13.77 7.82 -10.03
CA ASP A 257 -14.97 8.19 -9.30
C ASP A 257 -16.17 7.98 -10.20
N MET A 258 -17.25 7.41 -9.64
CA MET A 258 -18.45 7.05 -10.39
C MET A 258 -19.69 7.35 -9.56
N PHE A 259 -20.68 7.89 -10.22
CA PHE A 259 -22.02 8.05 -9.70
C PHE A 259 -23.04 7.43 -10.66
N VAL A 260 -24.00 6.69 -10.15
CA VAL A 260 -25.02 5.99 -10.93
C VAL A 260 -26.38 6.63 -10.69
N ALA A 261 -27.10 6.94 -11.76
CA ALA A 261 -28.48 7.41 -11.78
C ALA A 261 -29.20 6.86 -13.01
N ASP A 262 -30.48 7.06 -13.10
CA ASP A 262 -31.28 6.56 -14.24
C ASP A 262 -30.92 7.29 -15.56
N THR A 263 -30.52 8.56 -15.48
CA THR A 263 -30.11 9.34 -16.64
C THR A 263 -28.80 10.09 -16.36
N MET A 264 -28.11 10.51 -17.42
CA MET A 264 -26.90 11.32 -17.33
C MET A 264 -27.19 12.73 -16.78
N GLU A 265 -28.35 13.27 -17.09
CA GLU A 265 -28.83 14.58 -16.61
C GLU A 265 -29.02 14.53 -15.10
N GLU A 266 -29.70 13.50 -14.59
CA GLU A 266 -29.89 13.29 -13.17
C GLU A 266 -28.54 13.05 -12.44
N ALA A 267 -27.63 12.28 -13.04
CA ALA A 267 -26.30 12.07 -12.45
C ALA A 267 -25.52 13.38 -12.32
N LYS A 268 -25.57 14.24 -13.33
CA LYS A 268 -24.93 15.57 -13.30
C LYS A 268 -25.58 16.50 -12.27
N GLU A 269 -26.90 16.49 -12.17
CA GLU A 269 -27.62 17.30 -11.21
C GLU A 269 -27.29 16.90 -9.76
N LYS A 270 -27.32 15.60 -9.47
CA LYS A 270 -27.12 15.07 -8.11
C LYS A 270 -25.64 15.06 -7.67
N ALA A 271 -24.71 14.76 -8.53
CA ALA A 271 -23.31 14.52 -8.18
C ALA A 271 -22.33 15.56 -8.75
N GLY A 272 -22.71 16.31 -9.79
CA GLY A 272 -21.79 17.14 -10.56
C GLY A 272 -21.04 18.17 -9.72
N GLU A 273 -21.73 18.93 -8.87
CA GLU A 273 -21.11 19.91 -7.99
C GLU A 273 -20.23 19.26 -6.91
N HIS A 274 -20.67 18.15 -6.35
CA HIS A 274 -19.93 17.40 -5.33
C HIS A 274 -18.66 16.81 -5.91
N MET A 275 -18.69 16.26 -7.12
CA MET A 275 -17.51 15.77 -7.84
C MET A 275 -16.52 16.90 -8.13
N VAL A 276 -16.99 18.07 -8.55
CA VAL A 276 -16.11 19.25 -8.79
C VAL A 276 -15.48 19.72 -7.48
N ASN A 277 -16.22 19.76 -6.39
CA ASN A 277 -15.70 20.18 -5.07
C ASN A 277 -14.66 19.17 -4.55
N TYR A 278 -14.91 17.88 -4.72
CA TYR A 278 -13.93 16.84 -4.39
C TYR A 278 -12.64 17.01 -5.22
N MET A 279 -12.76 17.22 -6.52
CA MET A 279 -11.59 17.48 -7.38
C MET A 279 -10.83 18.75 -6.98
N ARG A 280 -11.53 19.82 -6.58
CA ARG A 280 -10.88 21.02 -6.06
C ARG A 280 -10.11 20.76 -4.77
N TRP A 281 -10.66 19.93 -3.89
CA TRP A 281 -9.96 19.50 -2.68
C TRP A 281 -8.68 18.76 -3.01
N VAL A 282 -8.77 17.72 -3.83
CA VAL A 282 -7.65 16.83 -4.16
C VAL A 282 -6.59 17.51 -5.01
N CYS A 283 -6.98 18.34 -5.99
CA CYS A 283 -6.05 18.98 -6.92
C CYS A 283 -5.41 20.25 -6.36
N HIS A 284 -5.55 20.52 -5.09
CA HIS A 284 -4.94 21.69 -4.44
C HIS A 284 -3.50 21.42 -3.98
N TRP A 285 -3.00 20.22 -4.18
CA TRP A 285 -1.71 19.71 -3.72
C TRP A 285 -0.66 19.65 -4.83
#